data_48b7dbbefaeefad29811ac6eb58d33f1
#
_entry.id   48b7dbbefaeefad29811ac6eb58d33f1
#
_cell.length_a   1.000
_cell.length_b   1.000
_cell.length_c   1.000
_cell.angle_alpha   90.00
_cell.angle_beta   90.00
_cell.angle_gamma   90.00
#
_symmetry.space_group_name_H-M   'P 1'
#
loop_
_entity.id
_entity.type
_entity.pdbx_description
1 polymer ?
#
loop_
_entity_poly.entity_id
_entity_poly.type
_entity_poly.pdbx_seq_one_letter_code
_entity_poly.pdbx_strand_id
1 'polypeptide(L)'
;RLSMILKDKLNVSENDEESEIKKILYFNAFTEDLFTWENDLENDENRYLKYDKRTYFGNFLENQQQFNQVILTFQKFVGDLIVPIFEDIEEQAVDDFGIPIVDIIGEQRIPRLESNFKSIRFTVDDETIKISRGEERIFVWSIFTTLLELIIEELSDSEIDSDFQDFKYIYIDDPISSLDDNNTIDSAIFLKEIIAKSKRTDLKFII
;
A
#
# COMPACT_ATOMS: atom_id res chain seq x y z
N ARG A 1 2.48 -1.70 -20.81
CA ARG A 1 3.68 -1.94 -21.65
C ARG A 1 4.72 -0.81 -21.53
N LEU A 2 4.32 0.47 -21.53
CA LEU A 2 5.25 1.59 -21.37
C LEU A 2 5.89 1.59 -19.98
N SER A 3 5.11 1.32 -18.94
CA SER A 3 5.56 1.22 -17.55
C SER A 3 6.63 0.14 -17.34
N MET A 4 6.46 -1.04 -17.94
CA MET A 4 7.46 -2.11 -17.86
C MET A 4 8.77 -1.70 -18.55
N ILE A 5 8.67 -1.07 -19.72
CA ILE A 5 9.85 -0.58 -20.46
C ILE A 5 10.58 0.52 -19.68
N LEU A 6 9.85 1.39 -18.98
CA LEU A 6 10.43 2.43 -18.13
C LEU A 6 11.08 1.82 -16.89
N LYS A 7 10.44 0.87 -16.23
CA LYS A 7 11.03 0.11 -15.12
C LYS A 7 12.34 -0.57 -15.54
N ASP A 8 12.31 -1.32 -16.64
CA ASP A 8 13.48 -2.05 -17.13
C ASP A 8 14.62 -1.14 -17.54
N LYS A 9 14.34 0.03 -18.14
CA LYS A 9 15.36 0.95 -18.60
C LYS A 9 15.94 1.88 -17.54
N LEU A 10 15.18 2.20 -16.51
CA LEU A 10 15.58 3.18 -15.49
C LEU A 10 16.06 2.54 -14.20
N ASN A 11 15.71 1.26 -13.95
CA ASN A 11 16.19 0.47 -12.82
C ASN A 11 17.40 -0.43 -13.19
N VAL A 12 17.96 -0.33 -14.40
CA VAL A 12 19.15 -1.09 -14.76
C VAL A 12 20.34 -0.53 -13.98
N SER A 13 20.88 -1.35 -13.09
CA SER A 13 22.17 -1.10 -12.44
C SER A 13 23.30 -1.18 -13.48
N GLU A 14 24.20 -0.21 -13.50
CA GLU A 14 25.36 -0.20 -14.39
C GLU A 14 26.47 -1.19 -13.98
N ASN A 15 26.34 -1.92 -12.84
CA ASN A 15 27.29 -2.97 -12.45
C ASN A 15 26.64 -4.00 -11.51
N ASP A 16 26.97 -5.26 -11.75
CA ASP A 16 26.65 -6.42 -10.94
C ASP A 16 27.13 -6.26 -9.48
N GLU A 17 26.24 -6.53 -8.51
CA GLU A 17 26.47 -6.73 -7.07
C GLU A 17 25.95 -5.67 -6.08
N GLU A 18 25.36 -4.54 -6.47
CA GLU A 18 24.72 -3.63 -5.52
C GLU A 18 23.22 -3.51 -5.74
N SER A 19 22.48 -3.44 -4.63
CA SER A 19 21.02 -3.32 -4.52
C SER A 19 20.40 -2.52 -5.66
N GLU A 20 19.37 -3.08 -6.32
CA GLU A 20 18.58 -2.38 -7.34
C GLU A 20 18.13 -1.01 -6.82
N ILE A 21 18.79 0.05 -7.26
CA ILE A 21 18.42 1.42 -6.93
C ILE A 21 17.09 1.72 -7.63
N LYS A 22 16.01 1.74 -6.87
CA LYS A 22 14.70 2.05 -7.40
C LYS A 22 14.58 3.55 -7.67
N LYS A 23 14.66 3.93 -8.93
CA LYS A 23 14.56 5.34 -9.39
C LYS A 23 13.13 5.77 -9.71
N ILE A 24 12.19 4.83 -9.73
CA ILE A 24 10.79 5.08 -10.11
C ILE A 24 9.85 4.56 -9.05
N LEU A 25 8.99 5.43 -8.54
CA LEU A 25 7.76 5.05 -7.86
C LEU A 25 6.67 4.89 -8.93
N TYR A 26 6.09 3.71 -9.00
CA TYR A 26 5.05 3.40 -9.96
C TYR A 26 3.73 3.08 -9.25
N PHE A 27 2.71 3.83 -9.59
CA PHE A 27 1.32 3.54 -9.22
C PHE A 27 0.52 3.20 -10.48
N ASN A 28 -0.27 2.15 -10.37
CA ASN A 28 -1.23 1.72 -11.39
C ASN A 28 -2.59 1.56 -10.71
N ALA A 29 -3.66 1.97 -11.35
CA ALA A 29 -5.03 1.74 -10.87
C ALA A 29 -5.36 0.25 -10.63
N PHE A 30 -4.58 -0.65 -11.23
CA PHE A 30 -4.63 -2.11 -11.01
C PHE A 30 -3.76 -2.59 -9.83
N THR A 31 -3.30 -1.72 -8.94
CA THR A 31 -2.69 -2.14 -7.65
C THR A 31 -3.69 -2.82 -6.72
N GLU A 32 -4.92 -3.03 -7.19
CA GLU A 32 -5.86 -4.00 -6.63
C GLU A 32 -5.21 -5.38 -6.41
N ASP A 33 -4.22 -5.75 -7.22
CA ASP A 33 -3.42 -6.98 -7.05
C ASP A 33 -2.63 -7.06 -5.73
N LEU A 34 -2.47 -5.95 -5.01
CA LEU A 34 -1.83 -5.93 -3.68
C LEU A 34 -2.77 -6.38 -2.57
N PHE A 35 -4.06 -6.32 -2.82
CA PHE A 35 -5.11 -6.62 -1.85
C PHE A 35 -5.99 -7.75 -2.36
N THR A 36 -6.24 -8.72 -1.50
CA THR A 36 -7.16 -9.82 -1.78
C THR A 36 -8.34 -9.75 -0.84
N TRP A 37 -9.56 -9.83 -1.37
CA TRP A 37 -10.75 -10.00 -0.55
C TRP A 37 -10.84 -11.43 -0.03
N GLU A 38 -10.84 -11.55 1.29
CA GLU A 38 -11.26 -12.78 1.96
C GLU A 38 -12.74 -12.65 2.28
N ASN A 39 -13.53 -13.58 1.74
CA ASN A 39 -14.96 -13.67 2.00
C ASN A 39 -15.27 -15.05 2.58
N ASP A 40 -15.73 -15.08 3.81
CA ASP A 40 -16.35 -16.28 4.35
C ASP A 40 -17.77 -16.42 3.75
N LEU A 41 -17.84 -17.19 2.66
CA LEU A 41 -19.12 -17.40 1.95
C LEU A 41 -20.10 -18.30 2.72
N GLU A 42 -19.60 -19.06 3.72
CA GLU A 42 -20.43 -20.00 4.46
C GLU A 42 -21.13 -19.33 5.65
N ASN A 43 -20.42 -18.46 6.37
CA ASN A 43 -20.96 -17.83 7.59
C ASN A 43 -21.24 -16.33 7.43
N ASP A 44 -20.77 -15.72 6.34
CA ASP A 44 -20.94 -14.28 6.03
C ASP A 44 -20.34 -13.33 7.11
N GLU A 45 -19.45 -13.85 7.98
CA GLU A 45 -18.96 -13.15 9.17
C GLU A 45 -17.56 -12.54 8.96
N ASN A 46 -16.71 -13.16 8.14
CA ASN A 46 -15.32 -12.73 7.97
C ASN A 46 -15.11 -12.10 6.58
N ARG A 47 -15.24 -10.78 6.50
CA ARG A 47 -15.00 -10.02 5.28
C ARG A 47 -13.93 -8.97 5.53
N TYR A 48 -12.77 -9.14 4.87
CA TYR A 48 -11.67 -8.20 4.99
C TYR A 48 -10.81 -8.19 3.73
N LEU A 49 -10.11 -7.09 3.52
CA LEU A 49 -9.00 -7.04 2.58
C LEU A 49 -7.76 -7.59 3.26
N LYS A 50 -7.03 -8.45 2.57
CA LYS A 50 -5.75 -9.03 3.03
C LYS A 50 -4.62 -8.47 2.17
N TYR A 51 -3.51 -8.09 2.79
CA TYR A 51 -2.27 -7.78 2.07
C TYR A 51 -1.06 -8.44 2.72
N ASP A 52 -0.04 -8.69 1.90
CA ASP A 52 1.23 -9.28 2.33
C ASP A 52 2.20 -8.17 2.77
N LYS A 53 2.57 -8.17 4.06
CA LYS A 53 3.51 -7.19 4.66
C LYS A 53 4.92 -7.29 4.10
N ARG A 54 5.29 -8.42 3.47
CA ARG A 54 6.61 -8.65 2.86
C ARG A 54 6.75 -8.02 1.48
N THR A 55 5.65 -7.63 0.86
CA THR A 55 5.70 -6.86 -0.40
C THR A 55 6.35 -5.49 -0.13
N TYR A 56 6.93 -4.90 -1.17
CA TYR A 56 7.52 -3.55 -1.04
C TYR A 56 6.52 -2.54 -0.44
N PHE A 57 5.28 -2.60 -0.90
CA PHE A 57 4.21 -1.71 -0.47
C PHE A 57 3.75 -2.02 0.96
N GLY A 58 3.56 -3.31 1.28
CA GLY A 58 3.18 -3.75 2.62
C GLY A 58 4.24 -3.42 3.66
N ASN A 59 5.50 -3.71 3.35
CA ASN A 59 6.63 -3.38 4.21
C ASN A 59 6.73 -1.86 4.45
N PHE A 60 6.52 -1.06 3.41
CA PHE A 60 6.52 0.38 3.54
C PHE A 60 5.41 0.89 4.47
N LEU A 61 4.17 0.38 4.33
CA LEU A 61 3.05 0.73 5.22
C LEU A 61 3.35 0.39 6.68
N GLU A 62 3.94 -0.78 6.94
CA GLU A 62 4.28 -1.23 8.29
C GLU A 62 5.39 -0.36 8.91
N ASN A 63 6.47 -0.12 8.17
CA ASN A 63 7.63 0.60 8.68
C ASN A 63 7.32 2.06 8.99
N GLN A 64 6.47 2.70 8.21
CA GLN A 64 6.12 4.10 8.38
C GLN A 64 4.94 4.33 9.33
N GLN A 65 4.26 3.27 9.77
CA GLN A 65 3.12 3.32 10.69
C GLN A 65 2.04 4.35 10.29
N GLN A 66 1.82 4.51 8.97
CA GLN A 66 0.94 5.55 8.41
C GLN A 66 -0.55 5.18 8.40
N PHE A 67 -0.95 4.15 9.12
CA PHE A 67 -2.34 3.67 9.12
C PHE A 67 -3.35 4.75 9.46
N ASN A 68 -3.07 5.56 10.48
CA ASN A 68 -3.96 6.66 10.87
C ASN A 68 -4.10 7.71 9.75
N GLN A 69 -3.00 8.01 9.05
CA GLN A 69 -3.04 8.97 7.94
C GLN A 69 -3.82 8.41 6.74
N VAL A 70 -3.69 7.10 6.47
CA VAL A 70 -4.50 6.42 5.45
C VAL A 70 -5.99 6.50 5.79
N ILE A 71 -6.36 6.24 7.05
CA ILE A 71 -7.75 6.36 7.51
C ILE A 71 -8.27 7.78 7.29
N LEU A 72 -7.53 8.79 7.74
CA LEU A 72 -7.92 10.19 7.57
C LEU A 72 -8.04 10.60 6.10
N THR A 73 -7.13 10.11 5.25
CA THR A 73 -7.18 10.39 3.81
C THR A 73 -8.38 9.72 3.17
N PHE A 74 -8.68 8.46 3.52
CA PHE A 74 -9.85 7.75 3.04
C PHE A 74 -11.15 8.47 3.43
N GLN A 75 -11.25 8.89 4.69
CA GLN A 75 -12.43 9.59 5.22
C GLN A 75 -12.67 10.96 4.58
N LYS A 76 -11.66 11.62 4.03
CA LYS A 76 -11.85 12.84 3.24
C LYS A 76 -12.71 12.61 1.99
N PHE A 77 -12.67 11.41 1.41
CA PHE A 77 -13.41 11.07 0.20
C PHE A 77 -14.79 10.45 0.49
N VAL A 78 -14.88 9.59 1.51
CA VAL A 78 -16.10 8.79 1.77
C VAL A 78 -16.90 9.26 2.99
N GLY A 79 -16.36 10.23 3.74
CA GLY A 79 -16.92 10.66 5.02
C GLY A 79 -16.38 9.84 6.20
N ASP A 80 -16.67 10.26 7.39
CA ASP A 80 -16.12 9.74 8.64
C ASP A 80 -16.88 8.53 9.22
N LEU A 81 -17.95 8.11 8.58
CA LEU A 81 -18.77 6.97 9.03
C LEU A 81 -18.04 5.61 8.87
N ILE A 82 -17.26 5.45 7.80
CA ILE A 82 -16.56 4.20 7.52
C ILE A 82 -15.17 4.27 8.11
N VAL A 83 -14.87 3.33 9.01
CA VAL A 83 -13.56 3.26 9.69
C VAL A 83 -12.83 1.99 9.28
N PRO A 84 -11.69 2.10 8.56
CA PRO A 84 -10.80 0.98 8.32
C PRO A 84 -10.06 0.57 9.60
N ILE A 85 -10.05 -0.74 9.91
CA ILE A 85 -9.34 -1.31 11.05
C ILE A 85 -8.28 -2.28 10.53
N PHE A 86 -7.04 -2.06 10.91
CA PHE A 86 -5.89 -2.87 10.51
C PHE A 86 -5.52 -3.85 11.63
N GLU A 87 -5.49 -5.15 11.31
CA GLU A 87 -5.18 -6.20 12.28
C GLU A 87 -4.17 -7.20 11.67
N ASP A 88 -3.25 -7.68 12.49
CA ASP A 88 -2.32 -8.71 12.07
C ASP A 88 -3.03 -10.06 11.93
N ILE A 89 -2.68 -10.79 10.87
CA ILE A 89 -3.14 -12.18 10.66
C ILE A 89 -1.99 -13.09 11.06
N GLU A 90 -2.22 -13.91 12.08
CA GLU A 90 -1.30 -14.96 12.49
C GLU A 90 -1.63 -16.25 11.73
N GLU A 91 -0.68 -16.75 10.98
CA GLU A 91 -0.77 -18.03 10.24
C GLU A 91 0.33 -18.97 10.71
N GLN A 92 0.08 -20.27 10.64
CA GLN A 92 1.12 -21.24 10.96
C GLN A 92 2.22 -21.18 9.90
N ALA A 93 3.47 -20.99 10.35
CA ALA A 93 4.63 -21.00 9.48
C ALA A 93 4.81 -22.37 8.81
N VAL A 94 5.15 -22.35 7.53
CA VAL A 94 5.47 -23.54 6.75
C VAL A 94 6.84 -23.40 6.10
N ASP A 95 7.53 -24.50 5.88
CA ASP A 95 8.79 -24.50 5.14
C ASP A 95 8.56 -24.40 3.61
N ASP A 96 9.63 -24.43 2.83
CA ASP A 96 9.60 -24.36 1.37
C ASP A 96 8.79 -25.48 0.69
N PHE A 97 8.48 -26.54 1.42
CA PHE A 97 7.68 -27.68 0.96
C PHE A 97 6.24 -27.63 1.47
N GLY A 98 5.85 -26.56 2.19
CA GLY A 98 4.52 -26.41 2.79
C GLY A 98 4.32 -27.23 4.07
N ILE A 99 5.41 -27.72 4.70
CA ILE A 99 5.32 -28.48 5.94
C ILE A 99 5.28 -27.52 7.13
N PRO A 100 4.30 -27.68 8.06
CA PRO A 100 4.20 -26.85 9.24
C PRO A 100 5.45 -26.84 10.11
N ILE A 101 5.98 -25.66 10.38
CA ILE A 101 7.14 -25.46 11.26
C ILE A 101 6.63 -25.45 12.71
N VAL A 102 7.33 -26.18 13.57
CA VAL A 102 7.05 -26.24 15.00
C VAL A 102 8.30 -25.89 15.79
N ASP A 103 8.11 -25.12 16.85
CA ASP A 103 9.14 -24.85 17.84
C ASP A 103 9.08 -25.91 18.96
N ILE A 104 10.24 -26.25 19.51
CA ILE A 104 10.34 -27.20 20.63
C ILE A 104 10.68 -26.39 21.87
N ILE A 105 9.73 -26.31 22.80
CA ILE A 105 9.90 -25.64 24.08
C ILE A 105 9.76 -26.71 25.19
N GLY A 106 10.90 -27.11 25.76
CA GLY A 106 10.93 -28.26 26.66
C GLY A 106 10.57 -29.55 25.92
N GLU A 107 9.50 -30.25 26.36
CA GLU A 107 8.98 -31.47 25.72
C GLU A 107 7.80 -31.21 24.77
N GLN A 108 7.37 -29.95 24.63
CA GLN A 108 6.19 -29.60 23.84
C GLN A 108 6.58 -29.11 22.45
N ARG A 109 5.78 -29.54 21.45
CA ARG A 109 5.83 -29.02 20.09
C ARG A 109 4.74 -27.97 19.94
N ILE A 110 5.13 -26.73 19.67
CA ILE A 110 4.23 -25.59 19.54
C ILE A 110 4.27 -25.12 18.09
N PRO A 111 3.13 -24.93 17.41
CA PRO A 111 3.12 -24.34 16.08
C PRO A 111 3.83 -22.98 16.08
N ARG A 112 4.77 -22.78 15.14
CA ARG A 112 5.36 -21.45 14.93
C ARG A 112 4.32 -20.61 14.20
N LEU A 113 3.92 -19.49 14.78
CA LEU A 113 3.05 -18.51 14.14
C LEU A 113 3.88 -17.41 13.54
N GLU A 114 3.52 -16.99 12.34
CA GLU A 114 4.10 -15.84 11.65
C GLU A 114 2.99 -14.88 11.24
N SER A 115 3.25 -13.59 11.39
CA SER A 115 2.35 -12.52 10.99
C SER A 115 2.87 -11.87 9.71
N ASN A 116 2.75 -12.59 8.60
CA ASN A 116 3.18 -12.13 7.27
C ASN A 116 2.11 -11.30 6.55
N PHE A 117 0.87 -11.36 7.03
CA PHE A 117 -0.27 -10.70 6.42
C PHE A 117 -0.98 -9.78 7.41
N LYS A 118 -1.65 -8.78 6.86
CA LYS A 118 -2.54 -7.90 7.61
C LYS A 118 -3.93 -7.91 6.98
N SER A 119 -4.95 -7.90 7.82
CA SER A 119 -6.35 -7.69 7.42
C SER A 119 -6.73 -6.23 7.57
N ILE A 120 -7.65 -5.80 6.73
CA ILE A 120 -8.29 -4.50 6.81
C ILE A 120 -9.80 -4.74 6.79
N ARG A 121 -10.44 -4.49 7.92
CA ARG A 121 -11.90 -4.52 8.06
C ARG A 121 -12.44 -3.12 8.00
N PHE A 122 -13.64 -2.98 7.48
CA PHE A 122 -14.34 -1.71 7.44
C PHE A 122 -15.54 -1.80 8.38
N THR A 123 -15.68 -0.80 9.25
CA THR A 123 -16.75 -0.77 10.25
C THR A 123 -17.56 0.52 10.16
N VAL A 124 -18.84 0.41 10.53
CA VAL A 124 -19.75 1.52 10.82
C VAL A 124 -20.40 1.22 12.16
N ASP A 125 -20.31 2.11 13.13
CA ASP A 125 -20.85 1.92 14.48
C ASP A 125 -20.41 0.59 15.12
N ASP A 126 -19.12 0.23 14.95
CA ASP A 126 -18.47 -1.01 15.41
C ASP A 126 -18.98 -2.31 14.72
N GLU A 127 -19.89 -2.21 13.76
CA GLU A 127 -20.33 -3.35 12.96
C GLU A 127 -19.49 -3.48 11.68
N THR A 128 -18.98 -4.68 11.40
CA THR A 128 -18.21 -4.96 10.18
C THR A 128 -19.13 -4.88 8.96
N ILE A 129 -18.73 -4.08 7.99
CA ILE A 129 -19.45 -3.91 6.73
C ILE A 129 -18.57 -4.35 5.53
N LYS A 130 -19.23 -4.66 4.42
CA LYS A 130 -18.58 -4.78 3.14
C LYS A 130 -18.72 -3.45 2.40
N ILE A 131 -17.59 -2.83 2.07
CA ILE A 131 -17.57 -1.62 1.25
C ILE A 131 -17.87 -1.94 -0.21
N SER A 132 -18.35 -0.94 -0.93
CA SER A 132 -18.55 -1.01 -2.38
C SER A 132 -17.21 -1.05 -3.12
N ARG A 133 -17.22 -1.47 -4.39
CA ARG A 133 -16.01 -1.42 -5.23
C ARG A 133 -15.46 0.00 -5.43
N GLY A 134 -16.33 1.00 -5.43
CA GLY A 134 -15.92 2.40 -5.51
C GLY A 134 -15.14 2.82 -4.26
N GLU A 135 -15.66 2.49 -3.07
CA GLU A 135 -14.99 2.76 -1.78
C GLU A 135 -13.68 1.99 -1.65
N GLU A 136 -13.61 0.74 -2.14
CA GLU A 136 -12.38 -0.04 -2.17
C GLU A 136 -11.29 0.66 -2.99
N ARG A 137 -11.63 1.13 -4.19
CA ARG A 137 -10.70 1.88 -5.04
C ARG A 137 -10.23 3.18 -4.41
N ILE A 138 -11.15 3.91 -3.77
CA ILE A 138 -10.82 5.11 -3.01
C ILE A 138 -9.89 4.76 -1.85
N PHE A 139 -10.10 3.63 -1.19
CA PHE A 139 -9.23 3.18 -0.11
C PHE A 139 -7.81 2.90 -0.61
N VAL A 140 -7.65 2.14 -1.69
CA VAL A 140 -6.35 1.89 -2.33
C VAL A 140 -5.69 3.19 -2.78
N TRP A 141 -6.48 4.11 -3.35
CA TRP A 141 -6.02 5.45 -3.72
C TRP A 141 -5.54 6.26 -2.51
N SER A 142 -6.24 6.17 -1.38
CA SER A 142 -5.86 6.85 -0.14
C SER A 142 -4.55 6.33 0.42
N ILE A 143 -4.29 5.03 0.35
CA ILE A 143 -3.01 4.44 0.72
C ILE A 143 -1.91 5.03 -0.17
N PHE A 144 -2.09 5.00 -1.49
CA PHE A 144 -1.09 5.49 -2.42
C PHE A 144 -0.79 6.99 -2.22
N THR A 145 -1.81 7.81 -2.08
CA THR A 145 -1.63 9.25 -1.92
C THR A 145 -0.98 9.60 -0.57
N THR A 146 -1.29 8.86 0.49
CA THR A 146 -0.61 9.01 1.78
C THR A 146 0.88 8.69 1.66
N LEU A 147 1.22 7.60 0.97
CA LEU A 147 2.62 7.24 0.74
C LEU A 147 3.33 8.26 -0.16
N LEU A 148 2.66 8.75 -1.18
CA LEU A 148 3.20 9.78 -2.06
C LEU A 148 3.50 11.08 -1.29
N GLU A 149 2.58 11.49 -0.41
CA GLU A 149 2.75 12.68 0.42
C GLU A 149 3.97 12.55 1.33
N LEU A 150 4.11 11.41 2.01
CA LEU A 150 5.26 11.11 2.87
C LEU A 150 6.58 11.13 2.09
N ILE A 151 6.63 10.47 0.93
CA ILE A 151 7.82 10.45 0.09
C ILE A 151 8.21 11.88 -0.33
N ILE A 152 7.25 12.71 -0.71
CA ILE A 152 7.51 14.10 -1.09
C ILE A 152 8.01 14.92 0.10
N GLU A 153 7.48 14.70 1.29
CA GLU A 153 7.92 15.34 2.52
C GLU A 153 9.37 14.95 2.85
N GLU A 154 9.71 13.67 2.85
CA GLU A 154 11.07 13.19 3.09
C GLU A 154 12.06 13.69 2.03
N LEU A 155 11.69 13.64 0.76
CA LEU A 155 12.52 14.15 -0.33
C LEU A 155 12.71 15.68 -0.30
N SER A 156 11.86 16.39 0.44
CA SER A 156 11.95 17.84 0.60
C SER A 156 12.85 18.26 1.75
N ASP A 157 13.22 17.33 2.62
CA ASP A 157 14.15 17.54 3.73
C ASP A 157 15.54 17.01 3.36
N SER A 158 16.47 17.93 3.11
CA SER A 158 17.84 17.61 2.70
C SER A 158 18.73 17.05 3.82
N GLU A 159 18.24 17.05 5.07
CA GLU A 159 18.99 16.56 6.23
C GLU A 159 18.67 15.10 6.56
N ILE A 160 17.62 14.53 5.94
CA ILE A 160 17.20 13.15 6.16
C ILE A 160 17.88 12.26 5.12
N ASP A 161 18.59 11.24 5.59
CA ASP A 161 19.05 10.12 4.75
C ASP A 161 17.83 9.22 4.50
N SER A 162 17.15 9.45 3.38
CA SER A 162 15.91 8.79 3.04
C SER A 162 16.15 7.68 2.02
N ASP A 163 15.49 6.52 2.21
CA ASP A 163 15.45 5.41 1.25
C ASP A 163 14.90 5.83 -0.14
N PHE A 164 14.34 7.06 -0.23
CA PHE A 164 13.73 7.59 -1.45
C PHE A 164 14.61 8.60 -2.20
N GLN A 165 15.82 8.89 -1.73
CA GLN A 165 16.69 9.91 -2.35
C GLN A 165 16.98 9.67 -3.83
N ASP A 166 17.01 8.40 -4.23
CA ASP A 166 17.26 7.99 -5.60
C ASP A 166 16.05 8.09 -6.53
N PHE A 167 14.85 8.34 -5.99
CA PHE A 167 13.67 8.54 -6.83
C PHE A 167 13.79 9.82 -7.66
N LYS A 168 13.62 9.66 -8.98
CA LYS A 168 13.61 10.74 -9.98
C LYS A 168 12.29 10.85 -10.72
N TYR A 169 11.50 9.77 -10.70
CA TYR A 169 10.26 9.69 -11.43
C TYR A 169 9.16 9.12 -10.53
N ILE A 170 8.01 9.77 -10.57
CA ILE A 170 6.75 9.25 -10.03
C ILE A 170 5.83 9.07 -11.22
N TYR A 171 5.48 7.83 -11.51
CA TYR A 171 4.61 7.47 -12.61
C TYR A 171 3.27 6.99 -12.06
N ILE A 172 2.20 7.69 -12.42
CA ILE A 172 0.82 7.39 -12.00
C ILE A 172 0.04 7.03 -13.26
N ASP A 173 -0.24 5.73 -13.43
CA ASP A 173 -0.96 5.20 -14.57
C ASP A 173 -2.44 5.14 -14.27
N ASP A 174 -3.19 6.00 -14.92
CA ASP A 174 -4.65 6.07 -14.86
C ASP A 174 -5.24 6.19 -13.43
N PRO A 175 -4.91 7.26 -12.70
CA PRO A 175 -5.35 7.41 -11.31
C PRO A 175 -6.87 7.60 -11.16
N ILE A 176 -7.60 7.81 -12.25
CA ILE A 176 -8.92 8.43 -12.23
C ILE A 176 -10.02 7.54 -12.84
N SER A 177 -9.70 6.67 -13.84
CA SER A 177 -10.73 5.94 -14.60
C SER A 177 -11.56 4.98 -13.76
N SER A 178 -11.09 4.67 -12.56
CA SER A 178 -11.79 3.76 -11.65
C SER A 178 -12.67 4.47 -10.62
N LEU A 179 -12.65 5.81 -10.55
CA LEU A 179 -13.40 6.61 -9.61
C LEU A 179 -14.68 7.17 -10.25
N ASP A 180 -15.68 7.48 -9.44
CA ASP A 180 -16.83 8.25 -9.89
C ASP A 180 -16.47 9.73 -10.14
N ASP A 181 -17.36 10.47 -10.81
CA ASP A 181 -17.11 11.84 -11.27
C ASP A 181 -16.72 12.79 -10.11
N ASN A 182 -17.32 12.66 -8.93
CA ASN A 182 -17.06 13.53 -7.79
C ASN A 182 -15.67 13.22 -7.20
N ASN A 183 -15.41 11.95 -6.95
CA ASN A 183 -14.12 11.49 -6.42
C ASN A 183 -12.96 11.72 -7.40
N THR A 184 -13.25 11.72 -8.71
CA THR A 184 -12.29 12.08 -9.76
C THR A 184 -11.78 13.51 -9.59
N ILE A 185 -12.67 14.48 -9.39
CA ILE A 185 -12.31 15.89 -9.23
C ILE A 185 -11.51 16.10 -7.94
N ASP A 186 -11.99 15.54 -6.84
CA ASP A 186 -11.34 15.66 -5.53
C ASP A 186 -9.95 15.01 -5.53
N SER A 187 -9.82 13.84 -6.17
CA SER A 187 -8.53 13.17 -6.35
C SER A 187 -7.55 13.97 -7.18
N ALA A 188 -8.01 14.60 -8.26
CA ALA A 188 -7.16 15.44 -9.10
C ALA A 188 -6.68 16.70 -8.34
N ILE A 189 -7.55 17.33 -7.55
CA ILE A 189 -7.21 18.48 -6.71
C ILE A 189 -6.18 18.05 -5.64
N PHE A 190 -6.44 16.95 -4.95
CA PHE A 190 -5.56 16.42 -3.92
C PHE A 190 -4.18 16.06 -4.48
N LEU A 191 -4.12 15.37 -5.60
CA LEU A 191 -2.87 15.05 -6.28
C LEU A 191 -2.08 16.32 -6.67
N LYS A 192 -2.76 17.34 -7.20
CA LYS A 192 -2.15 18.63 -7.52
C LYS A 192 -1.53 19.28 -6.27
N GLU A 193 -2.23 19.24 -5.14
CA GLU A 193 -1.74 19.79 -3.88
C GLU A 193 -0.49 19.07 -3.38
N ILE A 194 -0.48 17.74 -3.44
CA ILE A 194 0.68 16.92 -3.07
C ILE A 194 1.89 17.25 -3.97
N ILE A 195 1.68 17.29 -5.29
CA ILE A 195 2.75 17.62 -6.26
C ILE A 195 3.32 19.02 -5.99
N ALA A 196 2.46 19.98 -5.66
CA ALA A 196 2.86 21.35 -5.38
C ALA A 196 3.71 21.48 -4.10
N LYS A 197 3.65 20.51 -3.18
CA LYS A 197 4.49 20.47 -1.97
C LYS A 197 5.93 20.08 -2.27
N SER A 198 6.20 19.44 -3.42
CA SER A 198 7.54 18.99 -3.79
C SER A 198 8.47 20.18 -3.98
N LYS A 199 9.58 20.21 -3.24
CA LYS A 199 10.65 21.20 -3.36
C LYS A 199 11.75 20.75 -4.33
N ARG A 200 11.74 19.47 -4.75
CA ARG A 200 12.74 18.93 -5.67
C ARG A 200 12.42 19.26 -7.12
N THR A 201 13.35 19.92 -7.78
CA THR A 201 13.21 20.32 -9.19
C THR A 201 13.57 19.20 -10.16
N ASP A 202 14.28 18.16 -9.69
CA ASP A 202 14.68 16.99 -10.48
C ASP A 202 13.65 15.84 -10.43
N LEU A 203 12.67 15.89 -9.50
CA LEU A 203 11.59 14.94 -9.42
C LEU A 203 10.54 15.21 -10.51
N LYS A 204 10.26 14.21 -11.33
CA LYS A 204 9.32 14.31 -12.44
C LYS A 204 8.09 13.44 -12.21
N PHE A 205 6.93 14.06 -12.38
CA PHE A 205 5.63 13.39 -12.34
C PHE A 205 5.17 13.08 -13.77
N ILE A 206 4.73 11.84 -13.98
CA ILE A 206 4.15 11.37 -15.24
C ILE A 206 2.77 10.81 -14.88
N ILE A 207 1.72 11.42 -15.43
CA ILE A 207 0.32 11.08 -15.13
C ILE A 207 -0.39 10.75 -16.43
#